data_f1dfeee1dede355e52358a3495245e1e
#
_entry.id   f1dfeee1dede355e52358a3495245e1e
#
_cell.length_a   1.000
_cell.length_b   1.000
_cell.length_c   1.000
_cell.angle_alpha   90.00
_cell.angle_beta   90.00
_cell.angle_gamma   90.00
#
_symmetry.space_group_name_H-M   'P 1'
#
loop_
_entity.id
_entity.type
_entity.pdbx_description
1 polymer ?
#
loop_
_entity_poly.entity_id
_entity_poly.type
_entity_poly.pdbx_seq_one_letter_code
_entity_poly.pdbx_strand_id
1 'polypeptide(L)'
;MQDYNSCDLFVKNPRIYTNFPFLTLDCNNKKTIPPRMRFQEMHWHEDMQITYVLEGIIKIISLGKTIEVHQGEAVFISKRVLHQFIKVETTHYRSFLFPENFINFYEKSSMEKEIEQMNIGVCLLKQKEIINIIKNINHVSFEFYQEKHKEYYLTTQLVQFMYYLLFIYIIKKIFLLKKLLLMEI
;
A
#
# COMPACT_ATOMS: atom_id res chain seq x y z
N MET A 1 -3.52 -34.23 -8.06
CA MET A 1 -3.88 -33.73 -6.73
C MET A 1 -2.60 -33.13 -6.16
N GLN A 2 -2.42 -31.83 -6.21
CA GLN A 2 -1.27 -31.18 -5.56
C GLN A 2 -1.65 -30.96 -4.10
N ASP A 3 -0.91 -31.58 -3.21
CA ASP A 3 -1.03 -31.33 -1.76
C ASP A 3 -0.65 -29.88 -1.49
N TYR A 4 -1.65 -29.06 -1.24
CA TYR A 4 -1.47 -27.71 -0.73
C TYR A 4 -1.17 -27.83 0.77
N ASN A 5 0.08 -27.76 1.13
CA ASN A 5 0.47 -27.49 2.51
C ASN A 5 -0.11 -26.12 2.89
N SER A 6 -1.10 -26.13 3.77
CA SER A 6 -1.94 -25.01 4.18
C SER A 6 -1.23 -23.90 4.98
N CYS A 7 0.09 -23.84 4.98
CA CYS A 7 0.88 -22.92 5.81
C CYS A 7 1.65 -21.84 5.06
N ASP A 8 1.61 -21.80 3.73
CA ASP A 8 2.33 -20.77 3.01
C ASP A 8 1.44 -19.53 2.80
N LEU A 9 1.52 -18.60 3.75
CA LEU A 9 0.83 -17.29 3.68
C LEU A 9 1.59 -16.30 2.78
N PHE A 10 2.71 -16.69 2.21
CA PHE A 10 3.48 -15.87 1.30
C PHE A 10 2.85 -15.84 -0.10
N VAL A 11 2.62 -14.64 -0.62
CA VAL A 11 2.16 -14.41 -1.98
C VAL A 11 3.25 -13.69 -2.77
N LYS A 12 3.80 -14.39 -3.76
CA LYS A 12 4.71 -13.76 -4.71
C LYS A 12 3.91 -12.98 -5.75
N ASN A 13 4.10 -11.68 -5.79
CA ASN A 13 3.49 -10.82 -6.81
C ASN A 13 4.24 -10.99 -8.13
N PRO A 14 3.60 -11.50 -9.19
CA PRO A 14 4.27 -11.60 -10.48
C PRO A 14 4.45 -10.19 -11.06
N ARG A 15 5.68 -9.87 -11.37
CA ARG A 15 6.06 -8.69 -12.16
C ARG A 15 6.05 -9.08 -13.63
N ILE A 16 4.86 -9.40 -14.14
CA ILE A 16 4.68 -9.90 -15.49
C ILE A 16 4.72 -8.67 -16.43
N TYR A 17 5.61 -8.68 -17.39
CA TYR A 17 5.65 -7.85 -18.61
C TYR A 17 6.37 -6.50 -18.59
N THR A 18 6.97 -6.02 -17.51
CA THR A 18 7.69 -4.75 -17.57
C THR A 18 8.98 -4.76 -16.74
N ASN A 19 10.00 -4.05 -17.24
CA ASN A 19 11.19 -3.71 -16.45
C ASN A 19 10.86 -2.72 -15.30
N PHE A 20 9.62 -2.24 -15.26
CA PHE A 20 9.11 -1.32 -14.26
C PHE A 20 8.37 -2.10 -13.17
N PRO A 21 8.91 -2.20 -11.96
CA PRO A 21 8.42 -3.09 -10.91
C PRO A 21 7.20 -2.52 -10.17
N PHE A 22 6.14 -2.17 -10.92
CA PHE A 22 4.91 -1.62 -10.39
C PHE A 22 3.73 -2.46 -10.84
N LEU A 23 2.99 -3.02 -9.89
CA LEU A 23 1.81 -3.83 -10.14
C LEU A 23 0.55 -3.07 -9.74
N THR A 24 -0.43 -3.02 -10.63
CA THR A 24 -1.76 -2.49 -10.36
C THR A 24 -2.78 -3.60 -10.31
N LEU A 25 -3.67 -3.58 -9.33
CA LEU A 25 -4.80 -4.49 -9.22
C LEU A 25 -6.09 -3.67 -9.19
N ASP A 26 -7.04 -4.02 -10.04
CA ASP A 26 -8.40 -3.49 -10.04
C ASP A 26 -9.34 -4.55 -9.46
N CYS A 27 -9.92 -4.28 -8.30
CA CYS A 27 -10.68 -5.23 -7.51
C CYS A 27 -12.10 -4.73 -7.30
N ASN A 28 -13.07 -5.45 -7.83
CA ASN A 28 -14.48 -5.20 -7.56
C ASN A 28 -15.18 -6.48 -7.03
N ASN A 29 -16.49 -6.44 -6.82
CA ASN A 29 -17.24 -7.56 -6.28
C ASN A 29 -17.17 -8.83 -7.14
N LYS A 30 -16.97 -8.67 -8.45
CA LYS A 30 -17.02 -9.77 -9.41
C LYS A 30 -15.65 -10.37 -9.69
N LYS A 31 -14.59 -9.54 -9.72
CA LYS A 31 -13.27 -9.95 -10.19
C LYS A 31 -12.14 -9.10 -9.65
N THR A 32 -10.94 -9.65 -9.71
CA THR A 32 -9.67 -8.93 -9.56
C THR A 32 -8.93 -8.98 -10.90
N ILE A 33 -8.44 -7.85 -11.38
CA ILE A 33 -7.71 -7.73 -12.65
C ILE A 33 -6.32 -7.14 -12.35
N PRO A 34 -5.24 -7.80 -12.77
CA PRO A 34 -5.17 -9.19 -13.26
C PRO A 34 -5.63 -10.20 -12.21
N PRO A 35 -6.13 -11.38 -12.62
CA PRO A 35 -6.59 -12.39 -11.67
C PRO A 35 -5.50 -12.78 -10.69
N ARG A 36 -5.84 -12.87 -9.39
CA ARG A 36 -4.92 -13.24 -8.32
C ARG A 36 -5.52 -14.33 -7.47
N MET A 37 -4.74 -15.38 -7.28
CA MET A 37 -5.04 -16.40 -6.28
C MET A 37 -4.74 -15.85 -4.89
N ARG A 38 -5.61 -16.14 -3.92
CA ARG A 38 -5.46 -15.82 -2.49
C ARG A 38 -5.34 -14.34 -2.11
N PHE A 39 -5.60 -13.38 -3.01
CA PHE A 39 -5.50 -11.95 -2.69
C PHE A 39 -6.49 -11.51 -1.59
N GLN A 40 -7.58 -12.25 -1.38
CA GLN A 40 -8.57 -11.99 -0.34
C GLN A 40 -8.38 -12.87 0.91
N GLU A 41 -7.47 -13.83 0.87
CA GLU A 41 -7.10 -14.63 2.02
C GLU A 41 -6.06 -13.89 2.88
N MET A 42 -5.82 -14.39 4.08
CA MET A 42 -4.74 -13.90 4.92
C MET A 42 -3.40 -14.20 4.25
N HIS A 43 -2.60 -13.17 3.97
CA HIS A 43 -1.32 -13.31 3.27
C HIS A 43 -0.34 -12.19 3.60
N TRP A 44 0.90 -12.36 3.17
CA TRP A 44 1.93 -11.32 3.19
C TRP A 44 2.76 -11.38 1.90
N HIS A 45 3.44 -10.28 1.56
CA HIS A 45 4.31 -10.16 0.39
C HIS A 45 5.48 -9.21 0.65
N GLU A 46 6.50 -9.26 -0.23
CA GLU A 46 7.69 -8.40 -0.12
C GLU A 46 7.47 -6.96 -0.60
N ASP A 47 6.39 -6.71 -1.34
CA ASP A 47 6.10 -5.37 -1.85
C ASP A 47 5.42 -4.50 -0.78
N MET A 48 5.63 -3.19 -0.87
CA MET A 48 4.75 -2.20 -0.24
C MET A 48 3.48 -2.08 -1.06
N GLN A 49 2.37 -1.77 -0.40
CA GLN A 49 1.06 -1.67 -1.04
C GLN A 49 0.33 -0.41 -0.61
N ILE A 50 -0.24 0.29 -1.60
CA ILE A 50 -1.24 1.33 -1.40
C ILE A 50 -2.56 0.78 -1.94
N THR A 51 -3.63 0.83 -1.15
CA THR A 51 -4.98 0.48 -1.62
C THR A 51 -5.90 1.67 -1.47
N TYR A 52 -6.53 2.09 -2.57
CA TYR A 52 -7.45 3.22 -2.66
C TYR A 52 -8.87 2.74 -2.95
N VAL A 53 -9.84 3.16 -2.13
CA VAL A 53 -11.25 2.78 -2.26
C VAL A 53 -11.97 3.76 -3.17
N LEU A 54 -12.44 3.25 -4.31
CA LEU A 54 -13.20 4.01 -5.31
C LEU A 54 -14.69 4.05 -4.96
N GLU A 55 -15.22 2.94 -4.39
CA GLU A 55 -16.64 2.77 -4.04
C GLU A 55 -16.79 1.83 -2.86
N GLY A 56 -17.71 2.16 -1.94
CA GLY A 56 -18.06 1.33 -0.79
C GLY A 56 -17.03 1.32 0.32
N ILE A 57 -16.90 0.19 0.99
CA ILE A 57 -16.06 0.01 2.19
C ILE A 57 -15.31 -1.31 2.08
N ILE A 58 -14.04 -1.30 2.43
CA ILE A 58 -13.26 -2.52 2.68
C ILE A 58 -12.82 -2.59 4.13
N LYS A 59 -12.67 -3.79 4.66
CA LYS A 59 -12.05 -4.05 5.96
C LYS A 59 -10.71 -4.73 5.75
N ILE A 60 -9.71 -4.30 6.49
CA ILE A 60 -8.39 -4.91 6.49
C ILE A 60 -8.14 -5.46 7.88
N ILE A 61 -7.89 -6.76 7.94
CA ILE A 61 -7.45 -7.44 9.17
C ILE A 61 -5.93 -7.55 9.13
N SER A 62 -5.28 -7.08 10.19
CA SER A 62 -3.83 -7.23 10.36
C SER A 62 -3.48 -7.19 11.85
N LEU A 63 -2.64 -8.12 12.30
CA LEU A 63 -2.15 -8.19 13.69
C LEU A 63 -3.26 -8.09 14.75
N GLY A 64 -4.37 -8.78 14.52
CA GLY A 64 -5.53 -8.80 15.44
C GLY A 64 -6.38 -7.51 15.44
N LYS A 65 -6.09 -6.55 14.56
CA LYS A 65 -6.86 -5.31 14.40
C LYS A 65 -7.63 -5.34 13.09
N THR A 66 -8.79 -4.71 13.09
CA THR A 66 -9.59 -4.47 11.89
C THR A 66 -9.63 -2.97 11.60
N ILE A 67 -9.30 -2.60 10.38
CA ILE A 67 -9.32 -1.21 9.89
C ILE A 67 -10.36 -1.13 8.79
N GLU A 68 -11.34 -0.23 8.94
CA GLU A 68 -12.28 0.12 7.87
C GLU A 68 -11.72 1.25 7.02
N VAL A 69 -11.80 1.08 5.70
CA VAL A 69 -11.35 2.06 4.71
C VAL A 69 -12.56 2.38 3.83
N HIS A 70 -13.00 3.62 3.88
CA HIS A 70 -14.17 4.10 3.16
C HIS A 70 -13.83 4.67 1.78
N GLN A 71 -14.85 4.84 0.96
CA GLN A 71 -14.72 5.52 -0.33
C GLN A 71 -13.96 6.86 -0.20
N GLY A 72 -12.98 7.07 -1.07
CA GLY A 72 -12.13 8.26 -1.07
C GLY A 72 -10.96 8.21 -0.08
N GLU A 73 -10.88 7.19 0.75
CA GLU A 73 -9.76 6.92 1.65
C GLU A 73 -8.80 5.89 1.05
N ALA A 74 -7.63 5.79 1.63
CA ALA A 74 -6.64 4.79 1.26
C ALA A 74 -5.99 4.15 2.49
N VAL A 75 -5.31 3.04 2.27
CA VAL A 75 -4.47 2.38 3.26
C VAL A 75 -3.11 2.07 2.66
N PHE A 76 -2.08 2.27 3.45
CA PHE A 76 -0.73 1.81 3.17
C PHE A 76 -0.45 0.54 3.98
N ILE A 77 0.16 -0.45 3.34
CA ILE A 77 0.61 -1.70 3.95
C ILE A 77 2.10 -1.85 3.64
N SER A 78 2.90 -1.99 4.69
CA SER A 78 4.34 -2.19 4.56
C SER A 78 4.68 -3.59 4.09
N LYS A 79 5.90 -3.77 3.58
CA LYS A 79 6.42 -5.11 3.21
C LYS A 79 6.33 -6.09 4.39
N ARG A 80 6.10 -7.37 4.11
CA ARG A 80 6.08 -8.48 5.09
C ARG A 80 5.03 -8.35 6.18
N VAL A 81 4.04 -7.50 6.02
CA VAL A 81 2.93 -7.36 6.97
C VAL A 81 1.84 -8.35 6.61
N LEU A 82 1.48 -9.21 7.56
CA LEU A 82 0.37 -10.15 7.42
C LEU A 82 -0.95 -9.39 7.40
N HIS A 83 -1.74 -9.57 6.34
CA HIS A 83 -3.01 -8.87 6.17
C HIS A 83 -4.03 -9.65 5.35
N GLN A 84 -5.30 -9.28 5.50
CA GLN A 84 -6.43 -9.83 4.75
C GLN A 84 -7.37 -8.71 4.36
N PHE A 85 -7.89 -8.76 3.14
CA PHE A 85 -8.94 -7.87 2.65
C PHE A 85 -10.30 -8.54 2.74
N ILE A 86 -11.25 -7.88 3.39
CA ILE A 86 -12.65 -8.31 3.44
C ILE A 86 -13.49 -7.26 2.73
N LYS A 87 -14.23 -7.67 1.71
CA LYS A 87 -15.21 -6.82 1.03
C LYS A 87 -16.48 -6.74 1.86
N VAL A 88 -16.96 -5.51 2.04
CA VAL A 88 -18.22 -5.23 2.72
C VAL A 88 -19.16 -4.65 1.67
N GLU A 89 -20.22 -5.39 1.31
CA GLU A 89 -21.20 -4.99 0.30
C GLU A 89 -20.59 -4.74 -1.10
N THR A 90 -21.15 -3.77 -1.83
CA THR A 90 -20.63 -3.37 -3.13
C THR A 90 -19.36 -2.57 -2.94
N THR A 91 -18.24 -3.09 -3.41
CA THR A 91 -16.93 -2.45 -3.29
C THR A 91 -16.17 -2.43 -4.60
N HIS A 92 -15.49 -1.31 -4.84
CA HIS A 92 -14.50 -1.16 -5.89
C HIS A 92 -13.26 -0.48 -5.30
N TYR A 93 -12.12 -1.13 -5.37
CA TYR A 93 -10.85 -0.58 -4.91
C TYR A 93 -9.70 -0.96 -5.85
N ARG A 94 -8.65 -0.18 -5.82
CA ARG A 94 -7.43 -0.42 -6.60
C ARG A 94 -6.24 -0.52 -5.68
N SER A 95 -5.38 -1.50 -5.94
CA SER A 95 -4.13 -1.68 -5.20
C SER A 95 -2.93 -1.45 -6.09
N PHE A 96 -1.94 -0.76 -5.57
CA PHE A 96 -0.67 -0.41 -6.19
C PHE A 96 0.44 -1.04 -5.38
N LEU A 97 1.14 -2.01 -5.96
CA LEU A 97 2.19 -2.76 -5.30
C LEU A 97 3.54 -2.41 -5.95
N PHE A 98 4.51 -2.12 -5.13
CA PHE A 98 5.85 -1.74 -5.57
C PHE A 98 6.90 -2.18 -4.53
N PRO A 99 8.10 -2.59 -4.98
CA PRO A 99 9.16 -2.98 -4.07
C PRO A 99 9.76 -1.77 -3.37
N GLU A 100 10.32 -1.99 -2.19
CA GLU A 100 10.97 -0.94 -1.41
C GLU A 100 12.10 -0.24 -2.16
N ASN A 101 12.92 -1.01 -2.88
CA ASN A 101 14.03 -0.48 -3.67
C ASN A 101 13.61 0.33 -4.90
N PHE A 102 12.31 0.41 -5.20
CA PHE A 102 11.76 1.20 -6.29
C PHE A 102 12.05 2.71 -6.14
N ILE A 103 12.09 3.19 -4.90
CA ILE A 103 12.33 4.58 -4.56
C ILE A 103 13.78 4.85 -4.12
N ASN A 104 14.63 3.83 -4.13
CA ASN A 104 16.03 3.97 -3.76
C ASN A 104 16.85 4.36 -4.99
N PHE A 105 17.10 5.65 -5.14
CA PHE A 105 18.00 6.18 -6.17
C PHE A 105 19.49 5.98 -5.84
N TYR A 106 19.79 5.66 -4.58
CA TYR A 106 21.15 5.47 -4.07
C TYR A 106 21.21 4.22 -3.19
N GLU A 107 22.31 3.49 -3.29
CA GLU A 107 22.56 2.18 -2.65
C GLU A 107 22.45 2.17 -1.11
N LYS A 108 22.38 3.34 -0.49
CA LYS A 108 22.27 3.53 0.98
C LYS A 108 21.39 4.73 1.33
N SER A 109 20.22 4.84 0.75
CA SER A 109 19.33 5.95 1.12
C SER A 109 18.95 5.85 2.60
N SER A 110 19.00 6.98 3.30
CA SER A 110 18.52 7.08 4.67
C SER A 110 17.04 6.68 4.80
N MET A 111 16.28 6.86 3.74
CA MET A 111 14.86 6.58 3.65
C MET A 111 14.54 5.09 3.85
N GLU A 112 15.32 4.17 3.29
CA GLU A 112 15.12 2.72 3.47
C GLU A 112 15.27 2.33 4.95
N LYS A 113 16.32 2.80 5.59
CA LYS A 113 16.54 2.56 7.03
C LYS A 113 15.44 3.19 7.88
N GLU A 114 14.98 4.36 7.51
CA GLU A 114 13.89 5.05 8.21
C GLU A 114 12.57 4.28 8.07
N ILE A 115 12.23 3.78 6.88
CA ILE A 115 11.04 2.95 6.65
C ILE A 115 11.10 1.66 7.47
N GLU A 116 12.24 0.98 7.49
CA GLU A 116 12.44 -0.23 8.28
C GLU A 116 12.32 0.04 9.78
N GLN A 117 12.93 1.13 10.26
CA GLN A 117 12.87 1.53 11.68
C GLN A 117 11.48 2.00 12.10
N MET A 118 10.68 2.54 11.19
CA MET A 118 9.34 3.04 11.47
C MET A 118 8.34 1.96 11.80
N ASN A 119 8.52 0.73 11.30
CA ASN A 119 7.60 -0.39 11.47
C ASN A 119 6.12 0.03 11.29
N ILE A 120 5.85 0.76 10.18
CA ILE A 120 4.54 1.40 9.96
C ILE A 120 3.39 0.40 9.94
N GLY A 121 3.66 -0.84 9.54
CA GLY A 121 2.66 -1.90 9.47
C GLY A 121 1.54 -1.56 8.48
N VAL A 122 0.32 -1.34 9.01
CA VAL A 122 -0.86 -0.89 8.26
C VAL A 122 -1.24 0.51 8.72
N CYS A 123 -1.36 1.45 7.78
CA CYS A 123 -1.65 2.86 8.05
C CYS A 123 -2.83 3.37 7.22
N LEU A 124 -3.91 3.77 7.89
CA LEU A 124 -5.04 4.44 7.25
C LEU A 124 -4.67 5.87 6.86
N LEU A 125 -4.96 6.24 5.62
CA LEU A 125 -4.61 7.51 4.99
C LEU A 125 -5.88 8.29 4.65
N LYS A 126 -6.01 9.49 5.24
CA LYS A 126 -7.17 10.39 5.07
C LYS A 126 -6.76 11.83 4.73
N GLN A 127 -5.49 12.15 4.83
CA GLN A 127 -4.97 13.49 4.59
C GLN A 127 -5.13 13.88 3.12
N LYS A 128 -5.66 15.06 2.86
CA LYS A 128 -6.00 15.54 1.53
C LYS A 128 -4.82 15.50 0.56
N GLU A 129 -3.64 15.88 1.03
CA GLU A 129 -2.42 15.94 0.23
C GLU A 129 -2.01 14.54 -0.25
N ILE A 130 -1.98 13.56 0.66
CA ILE A 130 -1.60 12.19 0.34
C ILE A 130 -2.66 11.50 -0.54
N ILE A 131 -3.94 11.76 -0.31
CA ILE A 131 -5.03 11.25 -1.14
C ILE A 131 -4.95 11.82 -2.57
N ASN A 132 -4.58 13.10 -2.73
CA ASN A 132 -4.40 13.68 -4.06
C ASN A 132 -3.26 12.99 -4.84
N ILE A 133 -2.15 12.69 -4.18
CA ILE A 133 -1.06 11.93 -4.79
C ILE A 133 -1.54 10.54 -5.21
N ILE A 134 -2.29 9.86 -4.37
CA ILE A 134 -2.84 8.53 -4.67
C ILE A 134 -3.83 8.58 -5.85
N LYS A 135 -4.65 9.62 -5.93
CA LYS A 135 -5.53 9.86 -7.09
C LYS A 135 -4.72 10.05 -8.38
N ASN A 136 -3.61 10.75 -8.34
CA ASN A 136 -2.72 10.92 -9.49
C ASN A 136 -2.09 9.57 -9.90
N ILE A 137 -1.62 8.76 -8.93
CA ILE A 137 -1.14 7.40 -9.20
C ILE A 137 -2.22 6.57 -9.86
N ASN A 138 -3.45 6.61 -9.31
CA ASN A 138 -4.60 5.90 -9.85
C ASN A 138 -4.90 6.32 -11.29
N HIS A 139 -4.99 7.61 -11.56
CA HIS A 139 -5.29 8.16 -12.88
C HIS A 139 -4.25 7.71 -13.92
N VAL A 140 -2.97 7.92 -13.66
CA VAL A 140 -1.90 7.53 -14.59
C VAL A 140 -1.82 6.01 -14.78
N SER A 141 -2.08 5.25 -13.72
CA SER A 141 -2.00 3.78 -13.80
C SER A 141 -3.06 3.15 -14.70
N PHE A 142 -4.26 3.74 -14.78
CA PHE A 142 -5.40 3.13 -15.47
C PHE A 142 -5.88 3.91 -16.69
N GLU A 143 -5.76 5.22 -16.72
CA GLU A 143 -6.28 6.06 -17.80
C GLU A 143 -5.21 6.39 -18.85
N PHE A 144 -3.95 6.51 -18.46
CA PHE A 144 -2.83 6.80 -19.36
C PHE A 144 -1.94 5.58 -19.61
N TYR A 145 -2.52 4.43 -19.85
CA TYR A 145 -1.77 3.17 -20.01
C TYR A 145 -0.72 3.21 -21.13
N GLN A 146 -0.88 4.05 -22.15
CA GLN A 146 -0.01 4.14 -23.33
C GLN A 146 0.96 5.33 -23.32
N GLU A 147 1.03 6.12 -22.25
CA GLU A 147 1.93 7.28 -22.24
C GLU A 147 3.40 6.90 -22.11
N LYS A 148 4.22 7.50 -23.01
CA LYS A 148 5.64 7.22 -23.18
C LYS A 148 6.52 7.52 -21.96
N HIS A 149 5.99 8.27 -20.96
CA HIS A 149 6.71 8.71 -19.75
C HIS A 149 5.99 8.36 -18.45
N LYS A 150 5.04 7.44 -18.52
CA LYS A 150 4.25 6.97 -17.39
C LYS A 150 5.11 6.54 -16.18
N GLU A 151 6.20 5.84 -16.46
CA GLU A 151 7.10 5.31 -15.43
C GLU A 151 7.77 6.43 -14.62
N TYR A 152 8.24 7.49 -15.29
CA TYR A 152 8.84 8.66 -14.62
C TYR A 152 7.81 9.39 -13.76
N TYR A 153 6.60 9.55 -14.26
CA TYR A 153 5.52 10.20 -13.52
C TYR A 153 5.14 9.39 -12.29
N LEU A 154 4.92 8.07 -12.43
CA LEU A 154 4.61 7.20 -11.30
C LEU A 154 5.73 7.19 -10.27
N THR A 155 6.99 7.14 -10.70
CA THR A 155 8.14 7.23 -9.79
C THR A 155 8.11 8.52 -8.98
N THR A 156 7.86 9.67 -9.63
CA THR A 156 7.76 10.96 -8.96
C THR A 156 6.63 10.97 -7.93
N GLN A 157 5.45 10.45 -8.28
CA GLN A 157 4.32 10.37 -7.35
C GLN A 157 4.59 9.45 -6.17
N LEU A 158 5.28 8.32 -6.40
CA LEU A 158 5.64 7.39 -5.32
C LEU A 158 6.68 7.99 -4.36
N VAL A 159 7.69 8.70 -4.89
CA VAL A 159 8.66 9.43 -4.04
C VAL A 159 7.95 10.47 -3.20
N GLN A 160 7.07 11.26 -3.81
CA GLN A 160 6.27 12.26 -3.10
C GLN A 160 5.35 11.62 -2.05
N PHE A 161 4.70 10.51 -2.37
CA PHE A 161 3.90 9.74 -1.43
C PHE A 161 4.71 9.29 -0.22
N MET A 162 5.89 8.69 -0.44
CA MET A 162 6.75 8.23 0.65
C MET A 162 7.24 9.38 1.51
N TYR A 163 7.60 10.52 0.91
CA TYR A 163 7.97 11.72 1.66
C TYR A 163 6.86 12.16 2.63
N TYR A 164 5.62 12.25 2.16
CA TYR A 164 4.49 12.63 3.02
C TYR A 164 4.18 11.58 4.08
N LEU A 165 4.29 10.28 3.75
CA LEU A 165 4.09 9.19 4.71
C LEU A 165 5.10 9.29 5.87
N LEU A 166 6.37 9.48 5.54
CA LEU A 166 7.44 9.67 6.52
C LEU A 166 7.22 10.91 7.38
N PHE A 167 6.85 12.02 6.76
CA PHE A 167 6.58 13.29 7.45
C PHE A 167 5.42 13.14 8.46
N ILE A 168 4.33 12.51 8.07
CA ILE A 168 3.19 12.23 8.96
C ILE A 168 3.61 11.35 10.14
N TYR A 169 4.44 10.34 9.88
CA TYR A 169 4.93 9.44 10.90
C TYR A 169 5.84 10.15 11.90
N ILE A 170 6.79 10.95 11.43
CA ILE A 170 7.71 11.73 12.28
C ILE A 170 6.93 12.68 13.17
N ILE A 171 5.97 13.41 12.62
CA ILE A 171 5.10 14.32 13.39
C ILE A 171 4.37 13.56 14.49
N LYS A 172 3.73 12.42 14.17
CA LYS A 172 3.03 11.60 15.16
C LYS A 172 3.97 11.14 16.28
N LYS A 173 5.19 10.73 15.94
CA LYS A 173 6.20 10.31 16.92
C LYS A 173 6.62 11.46 17.84
N ILE A 174 6.82 12.66 17.30
CA ILE A 174 7.15 13.86 18.10
C ILE A 174 6.00 14.21 19.06
N PHE A 175 4.74 14.17 18.59
CA PHE A 175 3.59 14.43 19.43
C PHE A 175 3.45 13.41 20.57
N LEU A 176 3.68 12.12 20.27
CA LEU A 176 3.65 11.07 21.28
C LEU A 176 4.72 11.27 22.36
N LEU A 177 5.95 11.60 21.95
CA LEU A 177 7.05 11.88 22.88
C LEU A 177 6.75 13.09 23.77
N LYS A 178 6.21 14.18 23.19
CA LYS A 178 5.80 15.36 23.98
C LYS A 178 4.71 15.01 25.00
N LYS A 179 3.74 14.18 24.63
CA LYS A 179 2.67 13.75 25.54
C LYS A 179 3.22 12.92 26.71
N LEU A 180 4.16 12.01 26.44
CA LEU A 180 4.80 11.21 27.48
C LEU A 180 5.60 12.09 28.46
N LEU A 181 6.38 13.04 27.96
CA LEU A 181 7.13 14.00 28.79
C LEU A 181 6.22 14.87 29.67
N LEU A 182 5.01 15.20 29.25
CA LEU A 182 4.06 15.98 30.02
C LEU A 182 3.27 15.14 31.05
N MET A 183 3.35 13.82 30.99
CA MET A 183 2.70 12.91 31.96
C MET A 183 3.66 12.51 33.09
N GLU A 184 4.94 12.84 33.00
CA GLU A 184 5.97 12.57 34.03
C GLU A 184 6.20 13.78 34.95
N ILE A 185 5.46 14.89 34.79
CA ILE A 185 5.43 16.06 35.64
C ILE A 185 4.11 16.10 36.44
#